data_48fc3dcdc97cb00a780d1f525bb86808
#
_entry.id   48fc3dcdc97cb00a780d1f525bb86808
#
_cell.length_a   1.000
_cell.length_b   1.000
_cell.length_c   1.000
_cell.angle_alpha   90.00
_cell.angle_beta   90.00
_cell.angle_gamma   90.00
#
_symmetry.space_group_name_H-M   'P 1'
#
loop_
_entity.id
_entity.type
_entity.pdbx_description
1 polymer ?
#
loop_
_entity_poly.entity_id
_entity_poly.type
_entity_poly.pdbx_seq_one_letter_code
_entity_poly.pdbx_strand_id
1 'polypeptide(L)'
;IAQLAAPLHIYPQVLKNVRVYDKPTAQNDEDVKAAVARVAEALGENGRILVRESGTEPVIRVMVEAGTHDECEAYVDEVIEVIKSKGYVAG
;
A
#
# COMPACT_ATOMS: atom_id res chain seq x y z
N ILE A 1 -16.42 24.26 -12.08
CA ILE A 1 -16.06 23.78 -12.03
C ILE A 1 -15.39 23.34 -12.20
N ALA A 2 -15.11 23.10 -12.18
CA ALA A 2 -14.42 22.62 -12.35
C ALA A 2 -14.11 21.76 -12.46
N GLN A 3 -14.33 21.53 -12.38
CA GLN A 3 -14.01 20.75 -12.39
C GLN A 3 -13.60 20.20 -12.90
N LEU A 4 -13.67 20.26 -12.97
CA LEU A 4 -13.23 19.67 -13.41
C LEU A 4 -12.61 19.31 -13.79
N ALA A 5 -12.50 19.29 -13.65
CA ALA A 5 -11.79 18.90 -14.06
C ALA A 5 -11.22 18.10 -14.28
N ALA A 6 -11.49 18.14 -14.57
CA ALA A 6 -11.02 17.17 -14.70
C ALA A 6 -9.95 16.46 -14.65
N PRO A 7 -9.73 16.08 -13.92
CA PRO A 7 -8.67 15.20 -13.72
C PRO A 7 -8.74 14.02 -14.55
N LEU A 8 -8.39 14.22 -15.68
CA LEU A 8 -8.48 13.24 -16.67
C LEU A 8 -7.53 12.09 -16.47
N HIS A 9 -6.53 12.27 -15.61
CA HIS A 9 -5.51 11.27 -15.42
C HIS A 9 -5.43 10.75 -14.01
N ILE A 10 -6.56 10.79 -13.34
CA ILE A 10 -6.60 10.21 -12.02
C ILE A 10 -6.74 8.70 -12.15
N TYR A 11 -5.77 7.99 -11.61
CA TYR A 11 -5.85 6.55 -11.50
C TYR A 11 -6.57 6.17 -10.22
N PRO A 12 -7.29 5.06 -10.20
CA PRO A 12 -7.89 4.58 -8.96
C PRO A 12 -6.83 4.31 -7.90
N GLN A 13 -7.18 4.54 -6.67
CA GLN A 13 -6.31 4.29 -5.53
C GLN A 13 -7.05 3.47 -4.50
N VAL A 14 -6.31 2.60 -3.82
CA VAL A 14 -6.83 1.92 -2.65
C VAL A 14 -5.88 2.17 -1.50
N LEU A 15 -6.41 2.60 -0.38
CA LEU A 15 -5.64 2.85 0.83
C LEU A 15 -6.19 1.97 1.93
N LYS A 16 -5.33 1.18 2.55
CA LYS A 16 -5.71 0.38 3.70
C LYS A 16 -4.74 0.60 4.84
N ASN A 17 -5.26 0.63 6.05
CA ASN A 17 -4.45 0.76 7.25
C ASN A 17 -4.36 -0.60 7.92
N VAL A 18 -3.16 -0.95 8.36
CA VAL A 18 -2.92 -2.23 9.02
C VAL A 18 -2.37 -1.94 10.41
N ARG A 19 -3.05 -2.42 11.43
CA ARG A 19 -2.54 -2.33 12.79
C ARG A 19 -1.42 -3.31 12.99
N VAL A 20 -0.34 -2.84 13.57
CA VAL A 20 0.84 -3.68 13.78
C VAL A 20 1.34 -3.50 15.21
N TYR A 21 2.05 -4.50 15.71
CA TYR A 21 2.66 -4.42 17.05
C TYR A 21 3.86 -3.50 17.08
N ASP A 22 4.63 -3.51 16.00
CA ASP A 22 5.89 -2.78 15.96
C ASP A 22 6.07 -2.19 14.56
N LYS A 23 5.77 -0.91 14.43
CA LYS A 23 5.82 -0.22 13.14
C LYS A 23 7.20 -0.28 12.48
N PRO A 24 8.27 0.09 13.19
CA PRO A 24 9.58 0.08 12.56
C PRO A 24 9.98 -1.30 12.06
N THR A 25 9.74 -2.32 12.87
CA THR A 25 10.09 -3.69 12.49
C THR A 25 9.30 -4.14 11.27
N ALA A 26 7.99 -3.91 11.28
CA ALA A 26 7.15 -4.31 10.16
C ALA A 26 7.52 -3.55 8.89
N GLN A 27 7.76 -2.25 9.00
CA GLN A 27 8.07 -1.44 7.84
C GLN A 27 9.46 -1.77 7.26
N ASN A 28 10.39 -2.16 8.11
CA ASN A 28 11.76 -2.47 7.68
C ASN A 28 12.01 -3.95 7.42
N ASP A 29 10.99 -4.79 7.54
CA ASP A 29 11.13 -6.21 7.27
C ASP A 29 11.48 -6.44 5.81
N GLU A 30 12.46 -7.29 5.56
CA GLU A 30 12.94 -7.56 4.22
C GLU A 30 11.87 -8.17 3.32
N ASP A 31 11.03 -9.03 3.86
CA ASP A 31 9.96 -9.65 3.08
C ASP A 31 8.90 -8.62 2.71
N VAL A 32 8.58 -7.71 3.64
CA VAL A 32 7.65 -6.63 3.36
C VAL A 32 8.22 -5.71 2.29
N LYS A 33 9.49 -5.35 2.42
CA LYS A 33 10.15 -4.52 1.41
C LYS A 33 10.20 -5.21 0.06
N ALA A 34 10.45 -6.51 0.04
CA ALA A 34 10.48 -7.28 -1.20
C ALA A 34 9.10 -7.30 -1.86
N ALA A 35 8.05 -7.44 -1.08
CA ALA A 35 6.69 -7.40 -1.60
C ALA A 35 6.38 -6.02 -2.20
N VAL A 36 6.76 -4.96 -1.50
CA VAL A 36 6.56 -3.60 -1.99
C VAL A 36 7.33 -3.38 -3.29
N ALA A 37 8.57 -3.82 -3.34
CA ALA A 37 9.40 -3.68 -4.53
C ALA A 37 8.80 -4.45 -5.71
N ARG A 38 8.29 -5.64 -5.45
CA ARG A 38 7.69 -6.47 -6.49
C ARG A 38 6.43 -5.80 -7.05
N VAL A 39 5.61 -5.24 -6.18
CA VAL A 39 4.42 -4.51 -6.61
C VAL A 39 4.82 -3.26 -7.40
N ALA A 40 5.80 -2.51 -6.90
CA ALA A 40 6.27 -1.30 -7.57
C ALA A 40 6.77 -1.63 -8.98
N GLU A 41 7.48 -2.74 -9.12
CA GLU A 41 7.97 -3.18 -10.42
C GLU A 41 6.83 -3.58 -11.34
N ALA A 42 5.84 -4.28 -10.80
CA ALA A 42 4.67 -4.68 -11.57
C ALA A 42 3.87 -3.48 -12.06
N LEU A 43 3.77 -2.45 -11.23
CA LEU A 43 3.06 -1.22 -11.60
C LEU A 43 3.82 -0.42 -12.65
N GLY A 44 5.13 -0.41 -12.57
CA GLY A 44 5.97 0.33 -13.49
C GLY A 44 5.63 1.81 -13.47
N GLU A 45 5.48 2.39 -14.64
CA GLU A 45 5.15 3.81 -14.78
C GLU A 45 3.66 4.08 -14.67
N ASN A 46 2.85 3.03 -14.66
CA ASN A 46 1.39 3.17 -14.67
C ASN A 46 0.78 3.24 -13.29
N GLY A 47 1.58 3.24 -12.26
CA GLY A 47 1.05 3.31 -10.91
C GLY A 47 2.14 3.47 -9.88
N ARG A 48 1.76 3.39 -8.62
CA ARG A 48 2.73 3.52 -7.53
C ARG A 48 2.21 2.82 -6.29
N ILE A 49 3.15 2.50 -5.40
CA ILE A 49 2.81 1.97 -4.09
C ILE A 49 3.56 2.78 -3.04
N LEU A 50 2.87 3.10 -1.95
CA LEU A 50 3.46 3.77 -0.80
C LEU A 50 3.11 2.98 0.45
N VAL A 51 4.11 2.78 1.30
CA VAL A 51 3.92 2.14 2.59
C VAL A 51 4.53 3.04 3.63
N ARG A 52 3.73 3.51 4.57
CA ARG A 52 4.16 4.49 5.56
C ARG A 52 3.63 4.15 6.94
N GLU A 53 4.40 4.52 7.95
CA GLU A 53 3.93 4.46 9.33
C GLU A 53 2.99 5.62 9.59
N SER A 54 1.97 5.37 10.40
CA SER A 54 1.18 6.45 10.95
C SER A 54 1.99 7.18 12.01
N GLY A 55 1.80 8.47 12.14
CA GLY A 55 2.57 9.27 13.10
C GLY A 55 2.26 8.96 14.56
N THR A 56 1.01 8.66 14.88
CA THR A 56 0.57 8.56 16.26
C THR A 56 0.02 7.19 16.65
N GLU A 57 -0.33 6.36 15.71
CA GLU A 57 -0.96 5.06 15.99
C GLU A 57 -0.08 3.93 15.48
N PRO A 58 -0.20 2.73 16.06
CA PRO A 58 0.58 1.59 15.60
C PRO A 58 -0.03 1.00 14.33
N VAL A 59 -0.04 1.80 13.30
CA VAL A 59 -0.67 1.48 12.03
C VAL A 59 0.30 1.73 10.89
N ILE A 60 0.35 0.81 9.94
CA ILE A 60 1.05 1.02 8.68
C ILE A 60 0.00 1.28 7.61
N ARG A 61 0.23 2.32 6.86
CA ARG A 61 -0.67 2.74 5.79
C ARG A 61 -0.12 2.24 4.47
N VAL A 62 -0.91 1.44 3.75
CA VAL A 62 -0.53 0.90 2.46
C VAL A 62 -1.44 1.49 1.40
N MET A 63 -0.85 2.17 0.43
CA MET A 63 -1.60 2.81 -0.65
C MET A 63 -1.05 2.32 -1.98
N VAL A 64 -1.95 1.93 -2.88
CA VAL A 64 -1.60 1.56 -4.24
C VAL A 64 -2.45 2.35 -5.22
N GLU A 65 -1.79 2.90 -6.23
CA GLU A 65 -2.45 3.55 -7.35
C GLU A 65 -2.12 2.73 -8.59
N ALA A 66 -3.12 2.35 -9.35
CA ALA A 66 -2.93 1.52 -10.54
C ALA A 66 -3.99 1.83 -11.59
N GLY A 67 -3.95 1.12 -12.70
CA GLY A 67 -4.87 1.36 -13.80
C GLY A 67 -6.32 1.01 -13.50
N THR A 68 -6.57 0.06 -12.61
CA THR A 68 -7.93 -0.31 -12.21
C THR A 68 -8.00 -0.47 -10.71
N HIS A 69 -9.21 -0.33 -10.17
CA HIS A 69 -9.44 -0.50 -8.74
C HIS A 69 -9.12 -1.93 -8.30
N ASP A 70 -9.47 -2.90 -9.13
CA ASP A 70 -9.20 -4.31 -8.81
C ASP A 70 -7.71 -4.57 -8.67
N GLU A 71 -6.91 -3.98 -9.53
CA GLU A 71 -5.46 -4.12 -9.42
C GLU A 71 -4.93 -3.48 -8.14
N CYS A 72 -5.43 -2.29 -7.81
CA CYS A 72 -5.05 -1.61 -6.58
C CYS A 72 -5.31 -2.50 -5.36
N GLU A 73 -6.51 -3.07 -5.30
CA GLU A 73 -6.91 -3.89 -4.18
C GLU A 73 -6.07 -5.16 -4.10
N ALA A 74 -5.82 -5.79 -5.23
CA ALA A 74 -5.01 -7.00 -5.26
C ALA A 74 -3.59 -6.73 -4.76
N TYR A 75 -2.99 -5.64 -5.18
CA TYR A 75 -1.63 -5.31 -4.76
C TYR A 75 -1.55 -4.89 -3.29
N VAL A 76 -2.54 -4.13 -2.84
CA VAL A 76 -2.59 -3.76 -1.42
C VAL A 76 -2.72 -5.02 -0.57
N ASP A 77 -3.60 -5.91 -0.96
CA ASP A 77 -3.81 -7.16 -0.22
C ASP A 77 -2.56 -8.04 -0.23
N GLU A 78 -1.83 -8.05 -1.33
CA GLU A 78 -0.60 -8.82 -1.41
C GLU A 78 0.40 -8.36 -0.34
N VAL A 79 0.60 -7.06 -0.22
CA VAL A 79 1.52 -6.51 0.77
C VAL A 79 1.00 -6.77 2.18
N ILE A 80 -0.30 -6.58 2.41
CA ILE A 80 -0.90 -6.82 3.72
C ILE A 80 -0.76 -8.28 4.12
N GLU A 81 -0.94 -9.20 3.18
CA GLU A 81 -0.79 -10.62 3.47
C GLU A 81 0.63 -10.96 3.91
N VAL A 82 1.63 -10.34 3.32
CA VAL A 82 3.01 -10.54 3.75
C VAL A 82 3.17 -10.05 5.20
N ILE A 83 2.64 -8.86 5.50
CA ILE A 83 2.71 -8.33 6.87
C ILE A 83 2.01 -9.27 7.84
N LYS A 84 0.86 -9.79 7.47
CA LYS A 84 0.13 -10.74 8.31
C LYS A 84 0.89 -12.04 8.52
N SER A 85 1.50 -12.56 7.46
CA SER A 85 2.21 -13.83 7.56
C SER A 85 3.46 -13.74 8.41
N LYS A 86 3.99 -12.53 8.58
CA LYS A 86 5.13 -12.31 9.47
C LYS A 86 4.71 -12.15 10.93
N GLY A 87 3.42 -12.09 11.20
CA GLY A 87 2.92 -11.97 12.56
C GLY A 87 2.94 -10.57 13.13
N TYR A 88 3.05 -9.56 12.29
CA TYR A 88 3.10 -8.17 12.75
C TYR A 88 1.71 -7.55 13.00
N VAL A 89 0.67 -8.15 12.49
CA VAL A 89 -0.67 -7.59 12.59
C VAL A 89 -1.23 -7.74 14.00
N ALA A 90 -1.69 -6.64 14.55
CA ALA A 90 -2.14 -6.57 15.93
C ALA A 90 -3.65 -6.74 16.09
N GLY A 91 -4.35 -6.78 15.03
CA GLY A 91 -5.78 -6.84 15.16
C GLY A 91 -6.38 -7.99 14.45
#